data_a9f254758e4911a6e34f8d9a9d11cb15
#
_entry.id   a9f254758e4911a6e34f8d9a9d11cb15
#
_cell.length_a   1.000
_cell.length_b   1.000
_cell.length_c   1.000
_cell.angle_alpha   90.00
_cell.angle_beta   90.00
_cell.angle_gamma   90.00
#
_symmetry.space_group_name_H-M   'P 1'
#
loop_
_entity.id
_entity.type
_entity.pdbx_description
1 polymer ?
#
loop_
_entity_poly.entity_id
_entity_poly.type
_entity_poly.pdbx_seq_one_letter_code
_entity_poly.pdbx_strand_id
1 'polypeptide(L)'
;MTPGTWQPRDDIFADNGEDVGGGIPAVRTLKAGQSFTQSFGRAVWSPMHYLPMVTRRSVAFIPDALIGDPDVGVSGADPTKETVVLAKGSTTVKKQTLTNWGTSDDEFSAGIRSAGWYDLTVDAHRYRPGITFPAGMLSSRVTLDWHFKADPAKSMVAPVFMTRFLPTGLNSHNQAAPSSTTTVDVSAGRGSQGPDLRFTTVTAKSVKVWSSADGGKTWKASTVRHTGSTWQASVRNPASGAVALRSEVTDAAGDRSVETVYRAYAIG
;
A
#
# COMPACT_ATOMS: atom_id res chain seq x y z
N MET A 1 23.94 -9.67 22.05
CA MET A 1 24.35 -8.81 20.92
C MET A 1 25.38 -7.79 21.40
N THR A 2 26.40 -7.51 20.61
CA THR A 2 27.33 -6.39 20.88
C THR A 2 26.56 -5.08 20.83
N PRO A 3 26.78 -4.13 21.75
CA PRO A 3 26.18 -2.80 21.64
C PRO A 3 26.55 -2.14 20.31
N GLY A 4 25.61 -1.46 19.68
CA GLY A 4 25.89 -0.80 18.43
C GLY A 4 24.63 -0.46 17.62
N THR A 5 24.85 -0.04 16.41
CA THR A 5 23.80 0.30 15.45
C THR A 5 23.56 -0.88 14.53
N TRP A 6 22.31 -1.28 14.38
CA TRP A 6 21.88 -2.45 13.63
C TRP A 6 20.80 -2.08 12.63
N GLN A 7 20.90 -2.65 11.45
CA GLN A 7 19.88 -2.56 10.42
C GLN A 7 19.69 -3.96 9.82
N PRO A 8 18.70 -4.72 10.30
CA PRO A 8 18.39 -6.01 9.71
C PRO A 8 17.94 -5.80 8.26
N ARG A 9 18.10 -6.80 7.43
CA ARG A 9 17.67 -6.80 6.03
C ARG A 9 17.01 -8.13 5.71
N ASP A 10 15.98 -8.09 4.91
CA ASP A 10 15.33 -9.24 4.30
C ASP A 10 15.40 -9.08 2.78
N ASP A 11 15.89 -10.08 2.09
CA ASP A 11 15.95 -10.11 0.63
C ASP A 11 15.15 -11.32 0.13
N ILE A 12 14.27 -11.11 -0.82
CA ILE A 12 13.44 -12.14 -1.43
C ILE A 12 14.02 -12.47 -2.80
N PHE A 13 14.36 -13.74 -3.01
CA PHE A 13 14.92 -14.21 -4.27
C PHE A 13 13.92 -15.09 -5.00
N ALA A 14 13.86 -14.97 -6.34
CA ALA A 14 13.18 -15.91 -7.21
C ALA A 14 13.96 -17.22 -7.30
N ASP A 15 13.33 -18.28 -7.82
CA ASP A 15 13.96 -19.62 -7.95
C ASP A 15 15.26 -19.60 -8.78
N ASN A 16 15.43 -18.64 -9.66
CA ASN A 16 16.65 -18.43 -10.46
C ASN A 16 17.74 -17.61 -9.72
N GLY A 17 17.52 -17.26 -8.45
CA GLY A 17 18.45 -16.49 -7.63
C GLY A 17 18.43 -14.98 -7.86
N GLU A 18 17.52 -14.47 -8.67
CA GLU A 18 17.35 -13.01 -8.84
C GLU A 18 16.58 -12.41 -7.66
N ASP A 19 17.05 -11.25 -7.17
CA ASP A 19 16.38 -10.45 -6.17
C ASP A 19 15.05 -9.92 -6.74
N VAL A 20 13.95 -10.23 -6.06
CA VAL A 20 12.59 -9.84 -6.46
C VAL A 20 11.90 -8.97 -5.41
N GLY A 21 12.63 -8.53 -4.42
CA GLY A 21 12.10 -7.66 -3.38
C GLY A 21 12.77 -7.90 -2.03
N GLY A 22 12.20 -7.32 -1.01
CA GLY A 22 12.71 -7.45 0.36
C GLY A 22 12.44 -6.20 1.19
N GLY A 23 13.06 -6.10 2.33
CA GLY A 23 12.81 -5.01 3.24
C GLY A 23 14.01 -4.59 4.07
N ILE A 24 14.19 -3.28 4.20
CA ILE A 24 15.22 -2.69 5.07
C ILE A 24 14.51 -1.81 6.10
N PRO A 25 14.30 -2.29 7.33
CA PRO A 25 13.70 -1.48 8.39
C PRO A 25 14.64 -0.38 8.87
N ALA A 26 14.08 0.54 9.66
CA ALA A 26 14.86 1.62 10.24
C ALA A 26 16.02 1.12 11.10
N VAL A 27 17.13 1.84 11.05
CA VAL A 27 18.31 1.59 11.88
C VAL A 27 17.93 1.65 13.38
N ARG A 28 18.41 0.70 14.16
CA ARG A 28 18.20 0.62 15.61
C ARG A 28 19.53 0.68 16.34
N THR A 29 19.62 1.52 17.37
CA THR A 29 20.74 1.52 18.31
C THR A 29 20.38 0.68 19.53
N LEU A 30 21.14 -0.37 19.79
CA LEU A 30 20.95 -1.29 20.91
C LEU A 30 22.03 -1.12 21.97
N LYS A 31 21.62 -1.18 23.24
CA LYS A 31 22.54 -1.24 24.38
C LYS A 31 22.86 -2.70 24.71
N ALA A 32 23.89 -2.91 25.51
CA ALA A 32 24.22 -4.24 26.01
C ALA A 32 23.02 -4.87 26.74
N GLY A 33 22.71 -6.13 26.46
CA GLY A 33 21.61 -6.87 27.05
C GLY A 33 20.23 -6.57 26.44
N GLN A 34 20.08 -5.61 25.55
CA GLN A 34 18.83 -5.40 24.82
C GLN A 34 18.67 -6.44 23.72
N SER A 35 17.42 -6.85 23.52
CA SER A 35 16.97 -7.66 22.36
C SER A 35 15.83 -6.93 21.65
N PHE A 36 15.63 -7.26 20.38
CA PHE A 36 14.46 -6.84 19.64
C PHE A 36 14.03 -7.96 18.69
N THR A 37 12.78 -7.92 18.31
CA THR A 37 12.23 -8.80 17.27
C THR A 37 11.84 -7.93 16.08
N GLN A 38 12.22 -8.34 14.90
CA GLN A 38 11.77 -7.77 13.63
C GLN A 38 11.04 -8.85 12.86
N SER A 39 9.82 -8.55 12.44
CA SER A 39 9.06 -9.41 11.54
C SER A 39 9.27 -8.92 10.11
N PHE A 40 9.33 -9.85 9.19
CA PHE A 40 9.38 -9.59 7.75
C PHE A 40 8.34 -10.43 7.05
N GLY A 41 7.90 -10.00 5.89
CA GLY A 41 6.99 -10.75 5.05
C GLY A 41 5.58 -10.93 5.62
N ARG A 42 5.16 -10.11 6.59
CA ARG A 42 3.79 -10.18 7.11
C ARG A 42 2.80 -9.59 6.11
N ALA A 43 1.70 -10.31 5.89
CA ALA A 43 0.58 -9.75 5.14
C ALA A 43 -0.10 -8.63 5.97
N VAL A 44 -0.57 -7.57 5.39
CA VAL A 44 -0.83 -7.30 3.98
C VAL A 44 0.23 -6.34 3.45
N TRP A 45 0.86 -6.68 2.31
CA TRP A 45 1.74 -5.75 1.63
C TRP A 45 0.90 -4.76 0.84
N SER A 46 1.16 -3.49 1.04
CA SER A 46 0.35 -2.39 0.52
C SER A 46 1.22 -1.15 0.27
N PRO A 47 0.69 -0.08 -0.33
CA PRO A 47 1.45 1.14 -0.57
C PRO A 47 2.00 1.74 0.70
N MET A 48 3.27 2.16 0.66
CA MET A 48 3.99 2.58 1.87
C MET A 48 4.36 4.06 1.91
N HIS A 49 4.68 4.71 0.79
CA HIS A 49 5.39 5.98 0.85
C HIS A 49 4.81 7.10 0.02
N TYR A 50 4.91 7.05 -1.28
CA TYR A 50 4.74 8.22 -2.12
C TYR A 50 3.29 8.59 -2.37
N LEU A 51 2.88 9.76 -1.86
CA LEU A 51 1.61 10.38 -2.20
C LEU A 51 1.79 11.27 -3.43
N PRO A 52 0.72 11.50 -4.22
CA PRO A 52 0.79 12.44 -5.32
C PRO A 52 1.16 13.84 -4.85
N MET A 53 1.98 14.51 -5.64
CA MET A 53 2.38 15.90 -5.42
C MET A 53 1.67 16.79 -6.43
N VAL A 54 0.99 17.81 -5.94
CA VAL A 54 0.58 18.94 -6.78
C VAL A 54 1.75 19.91 -6.82
N THR A 55 2.38 20.04 -7.98
CA THR A 55 3.40 21.05 -8.24
C THR A 55 2.79 22.17 -9.07
N ARG A 56 3.54 23.27 -9.31
CA ARG A 56 3.04 24.32 -10.18
C ARG A 56 2.65 23.74 -11.55
N ARG A 57 1.35 23.78 -11.88
CA ARG A 57 0.75 23.32 -13.13
C ARG A 57 0.85 21.82 -13.44
N SER A 58 1.21 20.98 -12.48
CA SER A 58 1.21 19.53 -12.69
C SER A 58 0.81 18.74 -11.44
N VAL A 59 0.37 17.50 -11.67
CA VAL A 59 0.31 16.44 -10.67
C VAL A 59 1.42 15.46 -10.98
N ALA A 60 2.29 15.21 -10.01
CA ALA A 60 3.40 14.27 -10.11
C ALA A 60 3.20 13.12 -9.12
N PHE A 61 3.62 11.92 -9.51
CA PHE A 61 3.55 10.73 -8.66
C PHE A 61 4.69 9.77 -9.00
N ILE A 62 5.40 9.34 -7.99
CA ILE A 62 6.44 8.31 -8.11
C ILE A 62 5.81 6.98 -7.69
N PRO A 63 5.64 6.01 -8.61
CA PRO A 63 4.99 4.72 -8.32
C PRO A 63 5.98 3.74 -7.66
N ASP A 64 6.66 4.18 -6.65
CA ASP A 64 7.57 3.35 -5.87
C ASP A 64 6.86 2.82 -4.61
N ALA A 65 7.30 1.67 -4.12
CA ALA A 65 6.78 1.03 -2.90
C ALA A 65 5.25 0.82 -2.88
N LEU A 66 4.66 0.48 -4.03
CA LEU A 66 3.22 0.21 -4.13
C LEU A 66 2.82 -1.15 -3.54
N ILE A 67 3.76 -2.08 -3.45
CA ILE A 67 3.59 -3.38 -2.80
C ILE A 67 4.76 -3.57 -1.83
N GLY A 68 4.62 -3.07 -0.62
CA GLY A 68 5.66 -3.09 0.41
C GLY A 68 5.20 -3.70 1.73
N ASP A 69 6.14 -4.25 2.49
CA ASP A 69 5.89 -4.84 3.81
C ASP A 69 5.58 -3.74 4.83
N PRO A 70 4.40 -3.75 5.49
CA PRO A 70 4.02 -2.73 6.46
C PRO A 70 4.88 -2.67 7.72
N ASP A 71 5.58 -3.76 8.04
CA ASP A 71 6.46 -3.85 9.20
C ASP A 71 7.88 -3.31 8.91
N VAL A 72 8.16 -3.05 7.64
CA VAL A 72 9.46 -2.58 7.16
C VAL A 72 9.30 -1.14 6.68
N GLY A 73 9.58 -0.19 7.53
CA GLY A 73 9.31 1.23 7.27
C GLY A 73 10.14 1.92 6.19
N VAL A 74 11.09 1.25 5.51
CA VAL A 74 12.01 1.85 4.53
C VAL A 74 12.31 0.83 3.45
N SER A 75 12.16 1.21 2.21
CA SER A 75 12.52 0.54 0.97
C SER A 75 12.50 -1.01 0.97
N GLY A 76 12.11 -1.57 -0.06
CA GLY A 76 11.90 -3.00 -0.22
C GLY A 76 10.52 -3.21 -0.79
N ALA A 77 10.21 -2.41 -1.79
CA ALA A 77 9.06 -2.65 -2.61
C ALA A 77 9.39 -3.72 -3.62
N ASP A 78 8.47 -4.63 -3.79
CA ASP A 78 8.54 -5.52 -4.93
C ASP A 78 8.44 -4.73 -6.23
N PRO A 79 9.19 -5.14 -7.26
CA PRO A 79 9.08 -4.53 -8.57
C PRO A 79 7.67 -4.69 -9.14
N THR A 80 7.16 -3.61 -9.69
CA THR A 80 5.79 -3.51 -10.20
C THR A 80 5.76 -2.93 -11.60
N LYS A 81 4.66 -3.23 -12.30
CA LYS A 81 4.24 -2.55 -13.52
C LYS A 81 2.91 -1.88 -13.25
N GLU A 82 2.84 -0.59 -13.52
CA GLU A 82 1.69 0.24 -13.19
C GLU A 82 1.04 0.85 -14.43
N THR A 83 -0.28 0.98 -14.37
CA THR A 83 -1.03 1.90 -15.22
C THR A 83 -1.51 3.05 -14.34
N VAL A 84 -1.05 4.25 -14.62
CA VAL A 84 -1.41 5.48 -13.90
C VAL A 84 -2.27 6.35 -14.80
N VAL A 85 -3.42 6.83 -14.29
CA VAL A 85 -4.34 7.70 -15.02
C VAL A 85 -4.71 8.88 -14.15
N LEU A 86 -4.48 10.10 -14.66
CA LEU A 86 -5.06 11.32 -14.09
C LEU A 86 -6.25 11.74 -14.92
N ALA A 87 -7.38 12.01 -14.26
CA ALA A 87 -8.60 12.49 -14.89
C ALA A 87 -9.16 13.73 -14.17
N LYS A 88 -9.97 14.51 -14.88
CA LYS A 88 -10.80 15.58 -14.31
C LYS A 88 -12.24 15.37 -14.76
N GLY A 89 -13.10 14.94 -13.84
CA GLY A 89 -14.43 14.44 -14.18
C GLY A 89 -14.31 13.25 -15.17
N SER A 90 -15.03 13.29 -16.27
CA SER A 90 -14.98 12.24 -17.30
C SER A 90 -13.80 12.35 -18.28
N THR A 91 -12.96 13.39 -18.16
CA THR A 91 -11.88 13.66 -19.13
C THR A 91 -10.55 13.12 -18.60
N THR A 92 -9.95 12.19 -19.32
CA THR A 92 -8.58 11.75 -19.07
C THR A 92 -7.60 12.87 -19.42
N VAL A 93 -6.83 13.31 -18.44
CA VAL A 93 -5.73 14.29 -18.62
C VAL A 93 -4.48 13.61 -19.14
N LYS A 94 -4.10 12.49 -18.53
CA LYS A 94 -2.97 11.65 -18.95
C LYS A 94 -3.17 10.22 -18.51
N LYS A 95 -2.72 9.28 -19.34
CA LYS A 95 -2.55 7.87 -19.03
C LYS A 95 -1.12 7.47 -19.37
N GLN A 96 -0.46 6.75 -18.47
CA GLN A 96 0.90 6.26 -18.66
C GLN A 96 1.07 4.88 -18.04
N THR A 97 1.84 4.02 -18.69
CA THR A 97 2.31 2.76 -18.08
C THR A 97 3.75 2.95 -17.68
N LEU A 98 4.07 2.57 -16.46
CA LEU A 98 5.37 2.68 -15.82
C LEU A 98 5.82 1.31 -15.33
N THR A 99 7.10 1.17 -15.04
CA THR A 99 7.66 0.02 -14.33
C THR A 99 8.61 0.54 -13.27
N ASN A 100 8.46 0.09 -12.07
CA ASN A 100 9.38 0.45 -10.99
C ASN A 100 10.52 -0.59 -10.91
N TRP A 101 11.14 -0.90 -12.01
CA TRP A 101 12.22 -1.86 -12.04
C TRP A 101 13.47 -1.25 -12.68
N GLY A 102 14.56 -1.22 -11.91
CA GLY A 102 15.91 -0.99 -12.43
C GLY A 102 16.35 0.46 -12.59
N THR A 103 15.48 1.45 -12.54
CA THR A 103 15.85 2.88 -12.53
C THR A 103 14.84 3.68 -11.73
N SER A 104 15.32 4.61 -10.92
CA SER A 104 14.52 5.52 -10.10
C SER A 104 13.81 6.63 -10.88
N ASP A 105 13.76 6.56 -12.21
CA ASP A 105 13.39 7.69 -13.06
C ASP A 105 11.96 7.62 -13.63
N ASP A 106 11.20 6.58 -13.30
CA ASP A 106 9.83 6.43 -13.79
C ASP A 106 8.85 7.26 -12.93
N GLU A 107 8.79 8.54 -13.22
CA GLU A 107 7.83 9.46 -12.64
C GLU A 107 6.62 9.65 -13.56
N PHE A 108 5.41 9.56 -12.99
CA PHE A 108 4.21 10.06 -13.62
C PHE A 108 4.11 11.57 -13.40
N SER A 109 4.01 12.35 -14.46
CA SER A 109 3.75 13.78 -14.36
C SER A 109 2.72 14.20 -15.41
N ALA A 110 1.68 14.89 -14.99
CA ALA A 110 0.59 15.33 -15.84
C ALA A 110 0.26 16.81 -15.61
N GLY A 111 0.27 17.61 -16.67
CA GLY A 111 -0.06 19.03 -16.60
C GLY A 111 -1.53 19.27 -16.25
N ILE A 112 -1.79 20.17 -15.31
CA ILE A 112 -3.14 20.63 -14.94
C ILE A 112 -3.30 22.10 -15.30
N ARG A 113 -4.48 22.47 -15.83
CA ARG A 113 -4.73 23.85 -16.33
C ARG A 113 -5.66 24.68 -15.45
N SER A 114 -6.43 24.05 -14.60
CA SER A 114 -7.43 24.71 -13.77
C SER A 114 -7.58 24.02 -12.43
N ALA A 115 -7.90 24.79 -11.42
CA ALA A 115 -8.24 24.27 -10.10
C ALA A 115 -9.51 23.40 -10.15
N GLY A 116 -9.62 22.46 -9.26
CA GLY A 116 -10.80 21.59 -9.12
C GLY A 116 -10.46 20.20 -8.61
N TRP A 117 -11.45 19.32 -8.70
CA TRP A 117 -11.31 17.91 -8.34
C TRP A 117 -10.66 17.14 -9.46
N TYR A 118 -9.73 16.28 -9.08
CA TYR A 118 -9.01 15.34 -9.93
C TYR A 118 -9.08 13.95 -9.34
N ASP A 119 -9.06 12.95 -10.21
CA ASP A 119 -8.95 11.54 -9.87
C ASP A 119 -7.63 11.01 -10.40
N LEU A 120 -6.80 10.46 -9.51
CA LEU A 120 -5.58 9.74 -9.89
C LEU A 120 -5.77 8.27 -9.53
N THR A 121 -5.80 7.43 -10.56
CA THR A 121 -5.90 5.99 -10.38
C THR A 121 -4.60 5.30 -10.73
N VAL A 122 -4.24 4.30 -9.94
CA VAL A 122 -3.07 3.44 -10.13
C VAL A 122 -3.52 1.99 -10.11
N ASP A 123 -3.09 1.21 -11.08
CA ASP A 123 -3.27 -0.23 -11.13
C ASP A 123 -1.88 -0.88 -11.23
N ALA A 124 -1.38 -1.39 -10.13
CA ALA A 124 -0.05 -1.94 -9.98
C ALA A 124 -0.08 -3.46 -9.85
N HIS A 125 0.73 -4.15 -10.63
CA HIS A 125 0.93 -5.59 -10.58
C HIS A 125 2.39 -5.90 -10.28
N ARG A 126 2.66 -6.95 -9.50
CA ARG A 126 4.03 -7.47 -9.40
C ARG A 126 4.56 -7.82 -10.77
N TYR A 127 5.69 -7.28 -11.11
CA TYR A 127 6.27 -7.44 -12.44
C TYR A 127 7.78 -7.25 -12.42
N ARG A 128 8.50 -8.23 -12.97
CA ARG A 128 9.92 -8.10 -13.33
C ARG A 128 10.14 -8.83 -14.64
N PRO A 129 10.85 -8.26 -15.62
CA PRO A 129 11.19 -8.94 -16.87
C PRO A 129 11.91 -10.27 -16.60
N GLY A 130 11.45 -11.35 -17.26
CA GLY A 130 12.04 -12.68 -17.10
C GLY A 130 11.63 -13.45 -15.85
N ILE A 131 10.87 -12.85 -14.93
CA ILE A 131 10.40 -13.49 -13.70
C ILE A 131 8.92 -13.83 -13.79
N THR A 132 8.60 -15.07 -13.44
CA THR A 132 7.21 -15.51 -13.22
C THR A 132 6.96 -15.60 -11.73
N PHE A 133 6.13 -14.72 -11.20
CA PHE A 133 5.73 -14.77 -9.80
C PHE A 133 4.79 -15.96 -9.56
N PRO A 134 4.93 -16.68 -8.43
CA PRO A 134 4.04 -17.78 -8.10
C PRO A 134 2.57 -17.36 -8.07
N ALA A 135 1.68 -18.16 -8.65
CA ALA A 135 0.24 -17.89 -8.67
C ALA A 135 -0.38 -17.75 -7.27
N GLY A 136 0.27 -18.35 -6.26
CA GLY A 136 -0.09 -18.25 -4.84
C GLY A 136 0.40 -16.99 -4.13
N MET A 137 1.24 -16.18 -4.74
CA MET A 137 1.87 -15.02 -4.10
C MET A 137 0.84 -14.01 -3.60
N LEU A 138 1.00 -13.55 -2.37
CA LEU A 138 0.12 -12.57 -1.74
C LEU A 138 0.40 -11.16 -2.27
N SER A 139 -0.58 -10.28 -2.10
CA SER A 139 -0.52 -8.89 -2.57
C SER A 139 -0.04 -8.79 -4.03
N SER A 140 -0.59 -9.65 -4.89
CA SER A 140 -0.15 -9.77 -6.29
C SER A 140 -0.52 -8.55 -7.16
N ARG A 141 -1.48 -7.76 -6.70
CA ARG A 141 -1.95 -6.54 -7.35
C ARG A 141 -2.48 -5.57 -6.32
N VAL A 142 -2.22 -4.29 -6.52
CA VAL A 142 -2.77 -3.19 -5.73
C VAL A 142 -3.42 -2.18 -6.67
N THR A 143 -4.59 -1.66 -6.31
CA THR A 143 -5.19 -0.53 -7.02
C THR A 143 -5.46 0.61 -6.05
N LEU A 144 -5.20 1.83 -6.52
CA LEU A 144 -5.45 3.07 -5.81
C LEU A 144 -6.39 3.95 -6.65
N ASP A 145 -7.31 4.61 -5.98
CA ASP A 145 -8.17 5.65 -6.56
C ASP A 145 -8.20 6.81 -5.58
N TRP A 146 -7.52 7.88 -5.93
CA TRP A 146 -7.40 9.10 -5.15
C TRP A 146 -8.18 10.24 -5.78
N HIS A 147 -9.19 10.72 -5.07
CA HIS A 147 -10.00 11.88 -5.43
C HIS A 147 -9.62 13.07 -4.55
N PHE A 148 -9.07 14.12 -5.13
CA PHE A 148 -8.54 15.26 -4.39
C PHE A 148 -8.64 16.57 -5.17
N LYS A 149 -8.58 17.69 -4.43
CA LYS A 149 -8.49 19.02 -5.04
C LYS A 149 -7.05 19.36 -5.40
N ALA A 150 -6.84 19.79 -6.65
CA ALA A 150 -5.58 20.36 -7.11
C ALA A 150 -5.80 21.79 -7.64
N ASP A 151 -4.80 22.62 -7.43
CA ASP A 151 -4.76 24.01 -7.89
C ASP A 151 -3.40 24.28 -8.57
N PRO A 152 -3.36 24.60 -9.88
CA PRO A 152 -2.11 24.83 -10.59
C PRO A 152 -1.30 26.04 -10.08
N ALA A 153 -1.90 26.88 -9.25
CA ALA A 153 -1.16 27.97 -8.60
C ALA A 153 -0.46 27.57 -7.31
N LYS A 154 -0.69 26.35 -6.81
CA LYS A 154 -0.16 25.88 -5.52
C LYS A 154 0.78 24.70 -5.72
N SER A 155 1.64 24.50 -4.72
CA SER A 155 2.46 23.28 -4.57
C SER A 155 2.15 22.67 -3.21
N MET A 156 1.74 21.38 -3.21
CA MET A 156 1.34 20.67 -2.00
C MET A 156 1.39 19.15 -2.23
N VAL A 157 1.55 18.38 -1.16
CA VAL A 157 1.23 16.95 -1.19
C VAL A 157 -0.29 16.82 -1.30
N ALA A 158 -0.78 15.97 -2.18
CA ALA A 158 -2.22 15.73 -2.30
C ALA A 158 -2.78 15.24 -0.95
N PRO A 159 -3.94 15.75 -0.52
CA PRO A 159 -4.52 15.43 0.80
C PRO A 159 -5.24 14.07 0.78
N VAL A 160 -4.57 13.05 0.28
CA VAL A 160 -5.07 11.68 0.17
C VAL A 160 -4.40 10.75 1.20
N PHE A 161 -4.86 9.53 1.29
CA PHE A 161 -4.43 8.56 2.29
C PHE A 161 -3.90 7.30 1.64
N MET A 162 -3.03 6.61 2.37
CA MET A 162 -2.74 5.19 2.24
C MET A 162 -3.36 4.44 3.40
N THR A 163 -3.66 3.17 3.19
CA THR A 163 -4.25 2.30 4.21
C THR A 163 -3.27 1.20 4.58
N ARG A 164 -3.06 0.97 5.86
CA ARG A 164 -2.42 -0.24 6.37
C ARG A 164 -3.46 -1.20 6.88
N PHE A 165 -3.43 -2.41 6.36
CA PHE A 165 -4.23 -3.54 6.85
C PHE A 165 -3.33 -4.48 7.64
N LEU A 166 -3.68 -4.74 8.89
CA LEU A 166 -2.93 -5.63 9.76
C LEU A 166 -3.87 -6.73 10.27
N PRO A 167 -4.03 -7.83 9.52
CA PRO A 167 -4.83 -8.97 9.97
C PRO A 167 -4.22 -9.61 11.20
N THR A 168 -5.04 -9.90 12.20
CA THR A 168 -4.61 -10.59 13.42
C THR A 168 -4.84 -12.08 13.31
N GLY A 169 -4.02 -12.88 14.01
CA GLY A 169 -4.19 -14.33 14.11
C GLY A 169 -3.83 -15.13 12.86
N LEU A 170 -3.06 -14.53 11.94
CA LEU A 170 -2.47 -15.29 10.84
C LEU A 170 -1.33 -16.18 11.36
N ASN A 171 -1.17 -17.35 10.74
CA ASN A 171 -0.02 -18.22 10.99
C ASN A 171 1.26 -17.69 10.29
N SER A 172 2.39 -18.38 10.43
CA SER A 172 3.68 -18.01 9.82
C SER A 172 3.69 -18.02 8.29
N HIS A 173 2.67 -18.58 7.65
CA HIS A 173 2.48 -18.58 6.20
C HIS A 173 1.47 -17.52 5.74
N ASN A 174 1.15 -16.54 6.60
CA ASN A 174 0.13 -15.51 6.34
C ASN A 174 -1.25 -16.09 6.01
N GLN A 175 -1.63 -17.17 6.68
CA GLN A 175 -2.92 -17.83 6.49
C GLN A 175 -3.83 -17.64 7.69
N ALA A 176 -5.09 -17.33 7.41
CA ALA A 176 -6.16 -17.35 8.38
C ALA A 176 -6.87 -18.71 8.37
N ALA A 177 -7.47 -19.09 9.49
CA ALA A 177 -8.24 -20.33 9.57
C ALA A 177 -9.46 -20.30 8.62
N PRO A 178 -9.76 -21.42 7.93
CA PRO A 178 -10.92 -21.54 7.05
C PRO A 178 -12.24 -21.24 7.77
N SER A 179 -13.16 -20.60 7.06
CA SER A 179 -14.54 -20.33 7.55
C SER A 179 -14.63 -19.59 8.89
N SER A 180 -13.54 -19.00 9.34
CA SER A 180 -13.42 -18.21 10.57
C SER A 180 -13.73 -16.73 10.35
N THR A 181 -13.50 -15.91 11.34
CA THR A 181 -13.51 -14.44 11.23
C THR A 181 -12.15 -13.91 11.62
N THR A 182 -11.55 -13.10 10.76
CA THR A 182 -10.30 -12.39 11.02
C THR A 182 -10.59 -10.94 11.38
N THR A 183 -10.02 -10.48 12.47
CA THR A 183 -9.98 -9.04 12.78
C THR A 183 -8.83 -8.43 11.99
N VAL A 184 -9.10 -7.36 11.27
CA VAL A 184 -8.10 -6.59 10.52
C VAL A 184 -8.03 -5.21 11.15
N ASP A 185 -6.88 -4.88 11.74
CA ASP A 185 -6.61 -3.52 12.18
C ASP A 185 -6.31 -2.67 10.95
N VAL A 186 -6.94 -1.50 10.88
CA VAL A 186 -6.87 -0.60 9.73
C VAL A 186 -6.43 0.77 10.18
N SER A 187 -5.34 1.24 9.62
CA SER A 187 -4.84 2.59 9.85
C SER A 187 -4.86 3.37 8.55
N ALA A 188 -5.42 4.57 8.60
CA ALA A 188 -5.29 5.55 7.52
C ALA A 188 -4.15 6.50 7.84
N GLY A 189 -3.29 6.77 6.88
CA GLY A 189 -2.15 7.63 7.11
C GLY A 189 -1.58 8.24 5.85
N ARG A 190 -0.53 9.01 6.04
CA ARG A 190 0.26 9.62 4.98
C ARG A 190 1.70 9.18 5.11
N GLY A 191 2.33 8.81 4.00
CA GLY A 191 3.76 8.58 3.94
C GLY A 191 4.52 9.90 4.03
N SER A 192 5.72 9.88 4.61
CA SER A 192 6.59 11.06 4.54
C SER A 192 7.28 11.11 3.17
N GLN A 193 7.47 12.31 2.66
CA GLN A 193 8.23 12.57 1.42
C GLN A 193 9.75 12.74 1.71
N GLY A 194 10.18 12.48 2.93
CA GLY A 194 11.56 12.66 3.37
C GLY A 194 12.32 11.34 3.58
N PRO A 195 13.60 11.42 3.93
CA PRO A 195 14.44 10.24 4.14
C PRO A 195 13.97 9.30 5.26
N ASP A 196 13.09 9.78 6.12
CA ASP A 196 12.55 8.99 7.24
C ASP A 196 11.44 8.02 6.83
N LEU A 197 10.86 8.16 5.64
CA LEU A 197 9.83 7.31 5.02
C LEU A 197 8.81 6.74 6.02
N ARG A 198 8.32 7.58 6.92
CA ARG A 198 7.42 7.14 8.00
C ARG A 198 5.96 7.22 7.57
N PHE A 199 5.22 6.17 7.85
CA PHE A 199 3.77 6.23 7.82
C PHE A 199 3.25 6.98 9.06
N THR A 200 2.61 8.12 8.85
CA THR A 200 1.99 8.90 9.93
C THR A 200 0.49 8.69 9.88
N THR A 201 -0.06 8.05 10.92
CA THR A 201 -1.51 7.90 11.08
C THR A 201 -2.16 9.28 11.19
N VAL A 202 -3.23 9.49 10.44
CA VAL A 202 -4.00 10.74 10.44
C VAL A 202 -5.47 10.45 10.74
N THR A 203 -6.17 11.47 11.25
CA THR A 203 -7.60 11.36 11.54
C THR A 203 -8.38 11.39 10.23
N ALA A 204 -9.08 10.28 9.96
CA ALA A 204 -10.06 10.21 8.88
C ALA A 204 -11.46 10.53 9.41
N LYS A 205 -12.31 11.13 8.58
CA LYS A 205 -13.73 11.32 8.88
C LYS A 205 -14.48 10.00 8.86
N SER A 206 -14.16 9.16 7.88
CA SER A 206 -14.76 7.82 7.77
C SER A 206 -13.78 6.83 7.14
N VAL A 207 -13.87 5.58 7.60
CA VAL A 207 -13.20 4.43 7.01
C VAL A 207 -14.25 3.35 6.77
N LYS A 208 -14.30 2.84 5.56
CA LYS A 208 -15.10 1.67 5.19
C LYS A 208 -14.17 0.59 4.69
N VAL A 209 -14.53 -0.67 4.95
CA VAL A 209 -13.73 -1.83 4.52
C VAL A 209 -14.66 -2.85 3.89
N TRP A 210 -14.18 -3.47 2.83
CA TRP A 210 -14.82 -4.60 2.17
C TRP A 210 -13.81 -5.74 2.00
N SER A 211 -14.33 -6.94 1.94
CA SER A 211 -13.55 -8.13 1.60
C SER A 211 -14.15 -8.86 0.40
N SER A 212 -13.30 -9.55 -0.34
CA SER A 212 -13.67 -10.40 -1.46
C SER A 212 -12.96 -11.75 -1.34
N ALA A 213 -13.73 -12.83 -1.58
CA ALA A 213 -13.22 -14.21 -1.61
C ALA A 213 -13.07 -14.78 -3.03
N ASP A 214 -13.39 -14.02 -4.05
CA ASP A 214 -13.44 -14.43 -5.46
C ASP A 214 -12.54 -13.59 -6.38
N GLY A 215 -11.45 -13.04 -5.80
CA GLY A 215 -10.47 -12.24 -6.54
C GLY A 215 -10.95 -10.86 -6.92
N GLY A 216 -11.89 -10.28 -6.16
CA GLY A 216 -12.39 -8.92 -6.37
C GLY A 216 -13.59 -8.83 -7.31
N LYS A 217 -14.22 -9.94 -7.69
CA LYS A 217 -15.44 -9.95 -8.52
C LYS A 217 -16.66 -9.49 -7.73
N THR A 218 -16.77 -9.95 -6.49
CA THR A 218 -17.82 -9.51 -5.56
C THR A 218 -17.22 -9.02 -4.25
N TRP A 219 -17.85 -8.01 -3.64
CA TRP A 219 -17.38 -7.36 -2.43
C TRP A 219 -18.45 -7.40 -1.34
N LYS A 220 -18.04 -7.77 -0.13
CA LYS A 220 -18.89 -7.76 1.05
C LYS A 220 -18.37 -6.69 2.01
N ALA A 221 -19.24 -5.79 2.44
CA ALA A 221 -18.92 -4.81 3.46
C ALA A 221 -18.60 -5.51 4.79
N SER A 222 -17.50 -5.11 5.40
CA SER A 222 -17.10 -5.56 6.74
C SER A 222 -17.67 -4.60 7.79
N THR A 223 -18.02 -5.13 8.96
CA THR A 223 -18.31 -4.28 10.12
C THR A 223 -17.02 -3.60 10.56
N VAL A 224 -17.04 -2.26 10.64
CA VAL A 224 -15.88 -1.47 11.05
C VAL A 224 -16.19 -0.75 12.34
N ARG A 225 -15.26 -0.81 13.30
CA ARG A 225 -15.34 -0.09 14.59
C ARG A 225 -14.12 0.80 14.74
N HIS A 226 -14.35 2.04 15.21
CA HIS A 226 -13.25 2.95 15.54
C HIS A 226 -12.71 2.62 16.94
N THR A 227 -11.42 2.46 17.06
CA THR A 227 -10.74 2.07 18.33
C THR A 227 -9.48 2.94 18.50
N GLY A 228 -9.56 3.95 19.34
CA GLY A 228 -8.45 4.89 19.54
C GLY A 228 -8.11 5.66 18.26
N SER A 229 -6.89 5.47 17.72
CA SER A 229 -6.42 6.11 16.48
C SER A 229 -6.56 5.20 15.25
N THR A 230 -7.09 3.99 15.42
CA THR A 230 -7.21 2.98 14.38
C THR A 230 -8.66 2.51 14.23
N TRP A 231 -8.88 1.71 13.23
CA TRP A 231 -10.16 1.08 12.93
C TRP A 231 -9.98 -0.42 12.91
N GLN A 232 -11.02 -1.16 13.30
CA GLN A 232 -11.03 -2.62 13.24
C GLN A 232 -12.15 -3.10 12.34
N ALA A 233 -11.78 -3.89 11.33
CA ALA A 233 -12.74 -4.54 10.44
C ALA A 233 -12.87 -6.03 10.77
N SER A 234 -14.09 -6.53 10.79
CA SER A 234 -14.38 -7.97 10.93
C SER A 234 -14.59 -8.58 9.56
N VAL A 235 -13.71 -9.48 9.15
CA VAL A 235 -13.70 -10.13 7.84
C VAL A 235 -14.06 -11.60 7.98
N ARG A 236 -15.13 -12.03 7.32
CA ARG A 236 -15.52 -13.46 7.25
C ARG A 236 -14.67 -14.16 6.21
N ASN A 237 -13.89 -15.14 6.64
CA ASN A 237 -13.01 -15.92 5.78
C ASN A 237 -13.79 -16.96 4.95
N PRO A 238 -13.41 -17.20 3.69
CA PRO A 238 -13.91 -18.33 2.92
C PRO A 238 -13.38 -19.67 3.45
N ALA A 239 -13.85 -20.77 2.87
CA ALA A 239 -13.36 -22.11 3.21
C ALA A 239 -11.95 -22.39 2.68
N SER A 240 -11.49 -21.68 1.65
CA SER A 240 -10.18 -21.84 1.04
C SER A 240 -9.83 -20.63 0.15
N GLY A 241 -8.60 -20.59 -0.36
CA GLY A 241 -8.16 -19.58 -1.32
C GLY A 241 -7.48 -18.39 -0.66
N ALA A 242 -7.87 -17.17 -1.02
CA ALA A 242 -7.31 -15.94 -0.46
C ALA A 242 -8.38 -14.85 -0.37
N VAL A 243 -8.17 -13.91 0.53
CA VAL A 243 -9.02 -12.73 0.71
C VAL A 243 -8.37 -11.52 0.05
N ALA A 244 -9.16 -10.78 -0.73
CA ALA A 244 -8.81 -9.42 -1.13
C ALA A 244 -9.47 -8.42 -0.16
N LEU A 245 -8.79 -7.33 0.13
CA LEU A 245 -9.27 -6.24 0.99
C LEU A 245 -9.38 -4.94 0.18
N ARG A 246 -10.41 -4.16 0.51
CA ARG A 246 -10.61 -2.81 -0.01
C ARG A 246 -10.96 -1.87 1.13
N SER A 247 -10.34 -0.70 1.14
CA SER A 247 -10.73 0.41 2.01
C SER A 247 -11.24 1.59 1.19
N GLU A 248 -12.10 2.39 1.82
CA GLU A 248 -12.40 3.76 1.41
C GLU A 248 -12.19 4.66 2.62
N VAL A 249 -11.30 5.62 2.48
CA VAL A 249 -11.00 6.62 3.51
C VAL A 249 -11.41 7.99 2.99
N THR A 250 -12.14 8.74 3.80
CA THR A 250 -12.60 10.11 3.44
C THR A 250 -12.26 11.06 4.57
N ASP A 251 -11.80 12.26 4.25
CA ASP A 251 -11.60 13.33 5.21
C ASP A 251 -12.79 14.30 5.29
N ALA A 252 -12.66 15.34 6.12
CA ALA A 252 -13.70 16.36 6.29
C ALA A 252 -13.84 17.28 5.07
N ALA A 253 -12.83 17.42 4.23
CA ALA A 253 -12.81 18.25 3.04
C ALA A 253 -13.45 17.57 1.82
N GLY A 254 -13.67 16.25 1.91
CA GLY A 254 -14.21 15.42 0.84
C GLY A 254 -13.14 14.75 -0.01
N ASP A 255 -11.86 14.90 0.35
CA ASP A 255 -10.79 14.11 -0.27
C ASP A 255 -10.97 12.64 0.08
N ARG A 256 -10.84 11.76 -0.92
CA ARG A 256 -11.15 10.33 -0.80
C ARG A 256 -10.02 9.48 -1.37
N SER A 257 -9.75 8.39 -0.68
CA SER A 257 -8.81 7.37 -1.11
C SER A 257 -9.46 6.01 -1.07
N VAL A 258 -9.45 5.28 -2.18
CA VAL A 258 -9.83 3.87 -2.23
C VAL A 258 -8.58 3.06 -2.54
N GLU A 259 -8.30 2.11 -1.69
CA GLU A 259 -7.18 1.18 -1.86
C GLU A 259 -7.70 -0.25 -1.89
N THR A 260 -7.22 -1.03 -2.84
CA THR A 260 -7.57 -2.46 -2.95
C THR A 260 -6.29 -3.28 -3.04
N VAL A 261 -6.16 -4.26 -2.16
CA VAL A 261 -5.08 -5.25 -2.20
C VAL A 261 -5.67 -6.61 -2.54
N TYR A 262 -5.28 -7.16 -3.69
CA TYR A 262 -5.72 -8.48 -4.14
C TYR A 262 -4.84 -9.56 -3.51
N ARG A 263 -5.45 -10.66 -3.05
CA ARG A 263 -4.77 -11.74 -2.31
C ARG A 263 -4.03 -11.20 -1.06
N ALA A 264 -4.72 -10.38 -0.29
CA ALA A 264 -4.17 -9.71 0.88
C ALA A 264 -3.62 -10.71 1.92
N TYR A 265 -4.33 -11.82 2.15
CA TYR A 265 -3.86 -12.97 2.93
C TYR A 265 -4.51 -14.27 2.44
N ALA A 266 -3.89 -15.40 2.77
CA ALA A 266 -4.37 -16.71 2.37
C ALA A 266 -5.29 -17.34 3.42
N ILE A 267 -5.95 -18.44 3.03
CA ILE A 267 -6.77 -19.29 3.89
C ILE A 267 -6.15 -20.70 3.89
N GLY A 268 -5.84 -21.20 5.11
CA GLY A 268 -5.25 -22.54 5.25
C GLY A 268 -5.13 -23.01 6.68
#